data_099b15dcef1b90973aa12b4db049516c
#
_entry.id   099b15dcef1b90973aa12b4db049516c
#
_cell.length_a   1.000
_cell.length_b   1.000
_cell.length_c   1.000
_cell.angle_alpha   90.00
_cell.angle_beta   90.00
_cell.angle_gamma   90.00
#
_symmetry.space_group_name_H-M   'P 1'
#
loop_
_entity.id
_entity.type
_entity.pdbx_description
1 polymer ?
#
loop_
_entity_poly.entity_id
_entity_poly.type
_entity_poly.pdbx_seq_one_letter_code
_entity_poly.pdbx_strand_id
1 'polypeptide(L)'
;MIFASNNQGKLKNIRDIFHEYDIKSLKEANIFVEVEEDQDSFYGNALKKATEIYKLANEPVIADDSGICIRALNGEPGVKTARFLGENTTPRQRNQEILNRLKDIQDRYVEFICNLVYYDGKNILVGEGILKGNISKEYRGENGFGFDEI
;
A
#
# COMPACT_ATOMS: atom_id res chain seq x y z
N MET A 1 16.95 6.47 8.39
CA MET A 1 16.15 6.34 7.16
C MET A 1 14.66 6.37 7.54
N ILE A 2 13.84 7.06 6.77
CA ILE A 2 12.41 7.27 7.10
C ILE A 2 11.54 6.40 6.21
N PHE A 3 10.53 5.75 6.78
CA PHE A 3 9.47 5.09 6.02
C PHE A 3 8.26 6.02 5.90
N ALA A 4 7.95 6.43 4.67
CA ALA A 4 6.91 7.42 4.35
C ALA A 4 5.51 6.82 4.36
N SER A 5 5.09 6.25 5.48
CA SER A 5 3.75 5.69 5.68
C SER A 5 3.28 5.82 7.12
N ASN A 6 1.98 6.07 7.30
CA ASN A 6 1.32 6.06 8.60
C ASN A 6 0.71 4.67 8.93
N ASN A 7 0.75 3.71 8.00
CA ASN A 7 0.21 2.38 8.19
C ASN A 7 1.14 1.53 9.07
N GLN A 8 0.67 1.19 10.27
CA GLN A 8 1.45 0.44 11.26
C GLN A 8 1.77 -0.99 10.82
N GLY A 9 0.88 -1.64 10.05
CA GLY A 9 1.14 -2.96 9.47
C GLY A 9 2.28 -2.92 8.47
N LYS A 10 2.28 -1.93 7.56
CA LYS A 10 3.37 -1.72 6.61
C LYS A 10 4.69 -1.38 7.32
N LEU A 11 4.63 -0.50 8.34
CA LEU A 11 5.82 -0.14 9.12
C LEU A 11 6.44 -1.37 9.81
N LYS A 12 5.60 -2.22 10.39
CA LYS A 12 6.07 -3.47 10.99
C LYS A 12 6.75 -4.35 9.94
N ASN A 13 6.10 -4.59 8.82
CA ASN A 13 6.65 -5.43 7.75
C ASN A 13 7.98 -4.89 7.21
N ILE A 14 8.09 -3.59 6.99
CA ILE A 14 9.33 -3.00 6.45
C ILE A 14 10.48 -3.13 7.46
N ARG A 15 10.22 -2.98 8.77
CA ARG A 15 11.20 -3.19 9.83
C ARG A 15 11.63 -4.66 9.95
N ASP A 16 10.70 -5.58 9.78
CA ASP A 16 10.98 -7.02 9.81
C ASP A 16 11.88 -7.44 8.62
N ILE A 17 11.63 -6.86 7.43
CA ILE A 17 12.41 -7.13 6.21
C ILE A 17 13.79 -6.48 6.28
N PHE A 18 13.87 -5.23 6.68
CA PHE A 18 15.10 -4.44 6.71
C PHE A 18 15.63 -4.28 8.14
N HIS A 19 15.67 -5.36 8.90
CA HIS A 19 16.04 -5.38 10.33
C HIS A 19 17.47 -4.87 10.63
N GLU A 20 18.34 -4.82 9.61
CA GLU A 20 19.70 -4.29 9.73
C GLU A 20 19.74 -2.74 9.69
N TYR A 21 18.63 -2.09 9.37
CA TYR A 21 18.56 -0.64 9.23
C TYR A 21 17.67 -0.01 10.31
N ASP A 22 18.11 1.15 10.83
CA ASP A 22 17.25 1.97 11.69
C ASP A 22 16.20 2.71 10.85
N ILE A 23 14.97 2.18 10.86
CA ILE A 23 13.82 2.72 10.11
C ILE A 23 12.89 3.47 11.07
N LYS A 24 12.80 4.78 10.87
CA LYS A 24 11.90 5.68 11.60
C LYS A 24 10.57 5.79 10.85
N SER A 25 9.47 5.82 11.60
CA SER A 25 8.17 6.27 11.07
C SER A 25 8.18 7.78 10.83
N LEU A 26 7.19 8.30 10.10
CA LEU A 26 6.98 9.74 9.95
C LEU A 26 6.85 10.44 11.32
N LYS A 27 6.10 9.83 12.25
CA LYS A 27 5.92 10.37 13.61
C LYS A 27 7.23 10.45 14.38
N GLU A 28 8.06 9.42 14.33
CA GLU A 28 9.40 9.40 14.98
C GLU A 28 10.36 10.41 14.36
N ALA A 29 10.16 10.75 13.09
CA ALA A 29 10.87 11.80 12.40
C ALA A 29 10.25 13.21 12.59
N ASN A 30 9.22 13.37 13.43
CA ASN A 30 8.45 14.59 13.64
C ASN A 30 7.86 15.19 12.34
N ILE A 31 7.45 14.33 11.41
CA ILE A 31 6.81 14.71 10.15
C ILE A 31 5.33 14.38 10.25
N PHE A 32 4.47 15.41 10.16
CA PHE A 32 3.01 15.30 10.30
C PHE A 32 2.30 15.75 9.02
N VAL A 33 2.87 15.40 7.88
CA VAL A 33 2.33 15.73 6.56
C VAL A 33 1.75 14.47 5.94
N GLU A 34 0.63 14.60 5.28
CA GLU A 34 0.06 13.58 4.40
C GLU A 34 0.33 13.96 2.95
N VAL A 35 1.03 13.09 2.23
CA VAL A 35 1.32 13.29 0.81
C VAL A 35 0.15 12.74 0.01
N GLU A 36 -0.44 13.59 -0.83
CA GLU A 36 -1.55 13.20 -1.69
C GLU A 36 -1.13 12.17 -2.74
N GLU A 37 -1.86 11.06 -2.81
CA GLU A 37 -1.66 9.97 -3.77
C GLU A 37 -2.54 10.21 -5.02
N ASP A 38 -2.12 11.13 -5.88
CA ASP A 38 -2.84 11.60 -7.07
C ASP A 38 -2.27 11.05 -8.39
N GLN A 39 -1.27 10.17 -8.31
CA GLN A 39 -0.65 9.59 -9.49
C GLN A 39 -1.44 8.37 -10.00
N ASP A 40 -1.29 8.08 -11.30
CA ASP A 40 -2.01 7.00 -11.99
C ASP A 40 -1.36 5.62 -11.82
N SER A 41 -0.28 5.52 -11.05
CA SER A 41 0.44 4.27 -10.79
C SER A 41 0.94 4.17 -9.35
N PHE A 42 1.07 2.94 -8.85
CA PHE A 42 1.69 2.67 -7.56
C PHE A 42 3.11 3.21 -7.47
N TYR A 43 3.90 3.02 -8.53
CA TYR A 43 5.24 3.61 -8.61
C TYR A 43 5.21 5.14 -8.50
N GLY A 44 4.32 5.81 -9.24
CA GLY A 44 4.19 7.27 -9.21
C GLY A 44 3.86 7.79 -7.81
N ASN A 45 2.91 7.17 -7.11
CA ASN A 45 2.55 7.53 -5.75
C ASN A 45 3.71 7.27 -4.77
N ALA A 46 4.39 6.12 -4.87
CA ALA A 46 5.55 5.81 -4.03
C ALA A 46 6.69 6.80 -4.24
N LEU A 47 7.01 7.14 -5.50
CA LEU A 47 8.04 8.11 -5.85
C LEU A 47 7.70 9.52 -5.33
N LYS A 48 6.45 9.95 -5.51
CA LYS A 48 5.97 11.24 -5.00
C LYS A 48 6.14 11.29 -3.48
N LYS A 49 5.69 10.28 -2.74
CA LYS A 49 5.87 10.20 -1.29
C LYS A 49 7.34 10.26 -0.87
N ALA A 50 8.20 9.47 -1.52
CA ALA A 50 9.62 9.44 -1.19
C ALA A 50 10.27 10.82 -1.39
N THR A 51 10.00 11.47 -2.51
CA THR A 51 10.61 12.76 -2.86
C THR A 51 10.08 13.92 -2.01
N GLU A 52 8.78 13.96 -1.71
CA GLU A 52 8.20 15.02 -0.88
C GLU A 52 8.65 14.91 0.58
N ILE A 53 8.68 13.70 1.14
CA ILE A 53 9.18 13.50 2.50
C ILE A 53 10.69 13.78 2.59
N TYR A 54 11.48 13.41 1.57
CA TYR A 54 12.90 13.76 1.53
C TYR A 54 13.13 15.26 1.58
N LYS A 55 12.35 16.06 0.83
CA LYS A 55 12.46 17.53 0.86
C LYS A 55 12.25 18.12 2.25
N LEU A 56 11.42 17.48 3.07
CA LEU A 56 11.15 17.92 4.45
C LEU A 56 12.21 17.46 5.44
N ALA A 57 12.66 16.21 5.29
CA ALA A 57 13.53 15.56 6.27
C ALA A 57 15.02 15.72 5.98
N ASN A 58 15.39 15.86 4.71
CA ASN A 58 16.79 15.77 4.23
C ASN A 58 17.52 14.51 4.73
N GLU A 59 16.77 13.42 4.91
CA GLU A 59 17.24 12.08 5.25
C GLU A 59 16.74 11.06 4.20
N PRO A 60 17.46 9.95 3.95
CA PRO A 60 16.98 8.91 3.04
C PRO A 60 15.59 8.42 3.41
N VAL A 61 14.74 8.22 2.40
CA VAL A 61 13.33 7.83 2.53
C VAL A 61 13.07 6.54 1.78
N ILE A 62 12.31 5.64 2.39
CA ILE A 62 11.60 4.55 1.71
C ILE A 62 10.12 4.92 1.70
N ALA A 63 9.48 4.77 0.56
CA ALA A 63 8.04 4.89 0.43
C ALA A 63 7.50 3.70 -0.34
N ASP A 64 6.28 3.28 -0.01
CA ASP A 64 5.56 2.28 -0.78
C ASP A 64 4.21 2.82 -1.24
N ASP A 65 3.72 2.30 -2.35
CA ASP A 65 2.30 2.29 -2.63
C ASP A 65 1.90 0.89 -3.08
N SER A 66 0.72 0.45 -2.64
CA SER A 66 0.28 -0.91 -2.86
C SER A 66 -1.24 -1.02 -2.89
N GLY A 67 -1.72 -2.00 -3.63
CA GLY A 67 -3.14 -2.26 -3.73
C GLY A 67 -3.46 -3.55 -4.45
N ILE A 68 -4.75 -3.82 -4.56
CA ILE A 68 -5.27 -4.98 -5.26
C ILE A 68 -5.87 -4.60 -6.61
N CYS A 69 -5.56 -5.40 -7.61
CA CYS A 69 -6.13 -5.29 -8.96
C CYS A 69 -6.94 -6.55 -9.25
N ILE A 70 -8.26 -6.42 -9.28
CA ILE A 70 -9.18 -7.54 -9.47
C ILE A 70 -9.58 -7.62 -10.95
N ARG A 71 -9.23 -8.72 -11.62
CA ARG A 71 -9.44 -8.89 -13.06
C ARG A 71 -10.88 -8.70 -13.48
N ALA A 72 -11.81 -9.32 -12.77
CA ALA A 72 -13.24 -9.23 -13.04
C ALA A 72 -13.83 -7.82 -12.82
N LEU A 73 -13.13 -6.96 -12.14
CA LEU A 73 -13.51 -5.56 -11.91
C LEU A 73 -12.63 -4.58 -12.73
N ASN A 74 -12.06 -5.05 -13.85
CA ASN A 74 -11.19 -4.26 -14.74
C ASN A 74 -9.99 -3.61 -14.02
N GLY A 75 -9.44 -4.30 -13.03
CA GLY A 75 -8.30 -3.82 -12.23
C GLY A 75 -8.68 -2.96 -11.02
N GLU A 76 -9.97 -2.69 -10.80
CA GLU A 76 -10.40 -1.98 -9.59
C GLU A 76 -10.16 -2.84 -8.31
N PRO A 77 -9.89 -2.17 -7.17
CA PRO A 77 -9.71 -0.73 -6.92
C PRO A 77 -8.37 -0.14 -7.37
N GLY A 78 -7.33 -0.94 -7.68
CA GLY A 78 -6.04 -0.46 -8.19
C GLY A 78 -5.38 0.55 -7.26
N VAL A 79 -4.85 1.64 -7.80
CA VAL A 79 -4.21 2.73 -7.02
C VAL A 79 -5.14 3.42 -6.02
N LYS A 80 -6.45 3.20 -6.14
CA LYS A 80 -7.45 3.73 -5.20
C LYS A 80 -7.75 2.79 -4.04
N THR A 81 -6.99 1.71 -3.88
CA THR A 81 -7.22 0.66 -2.88
C THR A 81 -7.39 1.21 -1.46
N ALA A 82 -6.54 2.14 -1.03
CA ALA A 82 -6.58 2.71 0.31
C ALA A 82 -7.83 3.57 0.57
N ARG A 83 -8.34 4.25 -0.47
CA ARG A 83 -9.50 5.14 -0.43
C ARG A 83 -10.73 4.61 -1.17
N PHE A 84 -10.74 3.32 -1.50
CA PHE A 84 -11.88 2.66 -2.13
C PHE A 84 -13.13 2.83 -1.25
N LEU A 85 -14.23 3.31 -1.83
CA LEU A 85 -15.49 3.73 -1.19
C LEU A 85 -15.38 4.99 -0.31
N GLY A 86 -14.29 5.76 -0.42
CA GLY A 86 -14.08 7.00 0.33
C GLY A 86 -13.22 6.85 1.59
N GLU A 87 -12.76 7.98 2.10
CA GLU A 87 -11.76 8.05 3.17
C GLU A 87 -12.26 7.50 4.52
N ASN A 88 -13.57 7.60 4.78
CA ASN A 88 -14.17 7.19 6.05
C ASN A 88 -14.60 5.71 6.07
N THR A 89 -14.19 4.90 5.08
CA THR A 89 -14.55 3.48 5.02
C THR A 89 -13.56 2.62 5.78
N THR A 90 -14.10 1.69 6.56
CA THR A 90 -13.26 0.69 7.25
C THR A 90 -12.76 -0.38 6.27
N PRO A 91 -11.63 -1.07 6.57
CA PRO A 91 -11.18 -2.21 5.78
C PRO A 91 -12.29 -3.26 5.57
N ARG A 92 -13.07 -3.55 6.63
CA ARG A 92 -14.16 -4.51 6.56
C ARG A 92 -15.27 -4.09 5.59
N GLN A 93 -15.61 -2.80 5.53
CA GLN A 93 -16.60 -2.30 4.55
C GLN A 93 -16.10 -2.45 3.12
N ARG A 94 -14.81 -2.16 2.88
CA ARG A 94 -14.19 -2.34 1.55
C ARG A 94 -14.17 -3.81 1.14
N ASN A 95 -13.78 -4.69 2.05
CA ASN A 95 -13.79 -6.15 1.82
C ASN A 95 -15.20 -6.64 1.50
N GLN A 96 -16.20 -6.21 2.28
CA GLN A 96 -17.61 -6.59 2.05
C GLN A 96 -18.11 -6.15 0.67
N GLU A 97 -17.77 -4.95 0.25
CA GLU A 97 -18.16 -4.46 -1.08
C GLU A 97 -17.51 -5.27 -2.20
N ILE A 98 -16.24 -5.62 -2.06
CA ILE A 98 -15.57 -6.50 -3.03
C ILE A 98 -16.25 -7.86 -3.10
N LEU A 99 -16.56 -8.49 -1.96
CA LEU A 99 -17.27 -9.76 -1.91
C LEU A 99 -18.66 -9.65 -2.56
N ASN A 100 -19.38 -8.55 -2.32
CA ASN A 100 -20.68 -8.29 -2.92
C ASN A 100 -20.59 -8.14 -4.45
N ARG A 101 -19.64 -7.37 -4.97
CA ARG A 101 -19.42 -7.19 -6.41
C ARG A 101 -19.05 -8.49 -7.11
N LEU A 102 -18.37 -9.40 -6.40
CA LEU A 102 -17.92 -10.68 -6.93
C LEU A 102 -18.89 -11.84 -6.64
N LYS A 103 -20.06 -11.59 -6.05
CA LYS A 103 -20.97 -12.63 -5.54
C LYS A 103 -21.31 -13.72 -6.58
N ASP A 104 -21.66 -13.31 -7.80
CA ASP A 104 -22.07 -14.20 -8.88
C ASP A 104 -20.99 -14.34 -9.97
N ILE A 105 -19.77 -13.89 -9.69
CA ILE A 105 -18.65 -13.91 -10.63
C ILE A 105 -17.73 -15.09 -10.33
N GLN A 106 -17.46 -15.91 -11.36
CA GLN A 106 -16.56 -17.06 -11.25
C GLN A 106 -15.09 -16.66 -11.29
N ASP A 107 -14.74 -15.65 -12.09
CA ASP A 107 -13.39 -15.12 -12.13
C ASP A 107 -13.12 -14.25 -10.89
N ARG A 108 -12.29 -14.77 -10.01
CA ARG A 108 -11.92 -14.12 -8.75
C ARG A 108 -10.44 -13.75 -8.69
N TYR A 109 -9.77 -13.84 -9.85
CA TYR A 109 -8.34 -13.56 -9.93
C TYR A 109 -8.00 -12.14 -9.49
N VAL A 110 -6.97 -12.03 -8.66
CA VAL A 110 -6.47 -10.77 -8.11
C VAL A 110 -4.94 -10.76 -8.12
N GLU A 111 -4.40 -9.60 -8.34
CA GLU A 111 -3.00 -9.29 -8.08
C GLU A 111 -2.91 -8.26 -6.95
N PHE A 112 -2.12 -8.56 -5.92
CA PHE A 112 -1.67 -7.58 -4.96
C PHE A 112 -0.33 -7.03 -5.45
N ILE A 113 -0.29 -5.75 -5.77
CA ILE A 113 0.89 -5.07 -6.32
C ILE A 113 1.44 -4.13 -5.26
N CYS A 114 2.74 -4.18 -5.04
CA CYS A 114 3.46 -3.26 -4.16
C CYS A 114 4.66 -2.68 -4.90
N ASN A 115 4.73 -1.37 -4.98
CA ASN A 115 5.91 -0.65 -5.46
C ASN A 115 6.60 0.02 -4.28
N LEU A 116 7.89 -0.25 -4.11
CA LEU A 116 8.75 0.31 -3.09
C LEU A 116 9.78 1.22 -3.75
N VAL A 117 9.92 2.43 -3.25
CA VAL A 117 10.89 3.42 -3.74
C VAL A 117 11.79 3.87 -2.59
N TYR A 118 13.09 3.73 -2.78
CA TYR A 118 14.11 4.41 -1.95
C TYR A 118 14.60 5.66 -2.66
N TYR A 119 14.76 6.75 -1.92
CA TYR A 119 15.31 8.01 -2.40
C TYR A 119 16.21 8.66 -1.34
N ASP A 120 17.43 9.04 -1.71
CA ASP A 120 18.42 9.67 -0.83
C ASP A 120 18.82 11.09 -1.25
N GLY A 121 18.05 11.70 -2.16
CA GLY A 121 18.32 13.01 -2.74
C GLY A 121 19.14 12.95 -4.02
N LYS A 122 19.74 11.81 -4.34
CA LYS A 122 20.56 11.61 -5.53
C LYS A 122 20.17 10.32 -6.28
N ASN A 123 20.03 9.23 -5.55
CA ASN A 123 19.75 7.91 -6.10
C ASN A 123 18.30 7.54 -5.87
N ILE A 124 17.71 6.88 -6.86
CA ILE A 124 16.39 6.25 -6.76
C ILE A 124 16.59 4.76 -6.99
N LEU A 125 16.16 3.95 -6.02
CA LEU A 125 16.06 2.49 -6.18
C LEU A 125 14.58 2.12 -6.14
N VAL A 126 14.19 1.19 -7.01
CA VAL A 126 12.79 0.76 -7.15
C VAL A 126 12.71 -0.75 -7.03
N GLY A 127 11.78 -1.23 -6.22
CA GLY A 127 11.39 -2.63 -6.15
C GLY A 127 9.89 -2.77 -6.44
N GLU A 128 9.52 -3.80 -7.19
CA GLU A 128 8.13 -4.17 -7.40
C GLU A 128 7.91 -5.62 -6.95
N GLY A 129 6.84 -5.84 -6.19
CA GLY A 129 6.37 -7.16 -5.81
C GLY A 129 4.94 -7.38 -6.29
N ILE A 130 4.67 -8.55 -6.87
CA ILE A 130 3.32 -8.95 -7.30
C ILE A 130 3.00 -10.31 -6.69
N LEU A 131 1.95 -10.35 -5.85
CA LEU A 131 1.38 -11.58 -5.32
C LEU A 131 0.09 -11.88 -6.08
N LYS A 132 0.02 -13.05 -6.69
CA LYS A 132 -1.14 -13.52 -7.47
C LYS A 132 -1.99 -14.48 -6.65
N GLY A 133 -3.30 -14.30 -6.73
CA GLY A 133 -4.23 -15.12 -5.96
C GLY A 133 -5.66 -15.06 -6.47
N ASN A 134 -6.58 -15.45 -5.61
CA ASN A 134 -8.01 -15.34 -5.88
C ASN A 134 -8.72 -14.81 -4.64
N ILE A 135 -9.62 -13.87 -4.80
CA ILE A 135 -10.50 -13.40 -3.73
C ILE A 135 -11.36 -14.57 -3.24
N SER A 136 -11.40 -14.81 -1.95
CA SER A 136 -12.23 -15.84 -1.34
C SER A 136 -13.73 -15.53 -1.53
N LYS A 137 -14.61 -16.51 -1.28
CA LYS A 137 -16.06 -16.28 -1.31
C LYS A 137 -16.61 -15.68 -0.02
N GLU A 138 -15.83 -15.75 1.04
CA GLU A 138 -16.21 -15.35 2.40
C GLU A 138 -14.95 -14.93 3.17
N TYR A 139 -15.13 -14.26 4.30
CA TYR A 139 -14.02 -13.94 5.20
C TYR A 139 -13.33 -15.20 5.72
N ARG A 140 -11.99 -15.19 5.78
CA ARG A 140 -11.17 -16.28 6.29
C ARG A 140 -9.99 -15.73 7.09
N GLY A 141 -9.68 -16.40 8.19
CA GLY A 141 -8.56 -16.05 9.06
C GLY A 141 -8.86 -14.88 10.00
N GLU A 142 -7.95 -14.67 10.94
CA GLU A 142 -8.03 -13.62 11.96
C GLU A 142 -6.71 -12.82 12.07
N ASN A 143 -5.74 -13.15 11.21
CA ASN A 143 -4.42 -12.52 11.18
C ASN A 143 -4.25 -11.68 9.92
N GLY A 144 -3.35 -10.68 10.01
CA GLY A 144 -3.08 -9.79 8.89
C GLY A 144 -3.81 -8.45 9.00
N PHE A 145 -3.88 -7.74 7.88
CA PHE A 145 -4.57 -6.44 7.79
C PHE A 145 -5.07 -6.17 6.36
N GLY A 146 -5.99 -5.21 6.23
CA GLY A 146 -6.49 -4.80 4.92
C GLY A 146 -7.32 -5.88 4.23
N PHE A 147 -6.82 -6.44 3.15
CA PHE A 147 -7.50 -7.44 2.32
C PHE A 147 -7.10 -8.90 2.62
N ASP A 148 -6.26 -9.13 3.62
CA ASP A 148 -5.76 -10.47 3.96
C ASP A 148 -6.87 -11.46 4.38
N GLU A 149 -8.06 -10.95 4.74
CA GLU A 149 -9.21 -11.76 5.18
C GLU A 149 -10.08 -12.28 4.02
N ILE A 150 -9.83 -11.87 2.75
CA ILE A 150 -10.67 -12.23 1.60
C ILE A 150 -9.91 -12.80 0.39
#